data_06a7cb101838715ed9b029a1ad78b126
#
_entry.id   06a7cb101838715ed9b029a1ad78b126
#
_cell.length_a   1.000
_cell.length_b   1.000
_cell.length_c   1.000
_cell.angle_alpha   90.00
_cell.angle_beta   90.00
_cell.angle_gamma   90.00
#
_symmetry.space_group_name_H-M   'P 1'
#
loop_
_entity.id
_entity.type
_entity.pdbx_description
1 polymer ?
#
loop_
_entity_poly.entity_id
_entity_poly.type
_entity_poly.pdbx_seq_one_letter_code
_entity_poly.pdbx_strand_id
1 'polypeptide(L)'
;VKDAGIELSPRSATSRSTSVERRPAKDEAVPTPARVSTIAQELAGSLILAIGAEVRALAATGKPICNLTVGDFSPAEFSIPKSLLDGVTAALQAGHTNYPPSDGVEPLRRAISEFYTRRLGLSYALPSVLVTSGARPAIYGAYRVLVDPGDRVVFPVPSWNNNYYSQLIGAEQVTVRCSADTNFLPTAPMLARVLRDARMLVLNSPLNPTGTLFDAETLTEICDLVLAENARRERAEGERPLYLLYDQVYWMLTFGDERHVNPVVLRPEMSPYTILIDAISKSFAATGLRVGWAVGPVDVIKRMSDVLGHVGAWAPRAEQIATAQLLADDAGMDAFHAKMRPEVQKRLDALARVLGTLEKEGFPVEATTPQGAIYLSVRFNLAGRRTADGETLDTNESIRRYLLKTAGLAMVQFQAFGSDVDDGWFRLSVGAVSVADIEALEPRLREALKGLT
;
A
#
# COMPACT_ATOMS: atom_id res chain seq x y z
N VAL A 1 -56.58 -3.26 -0.98
CA VAL A 1 -57.50 -2.35 -1.69
C VAL A 1 -56.71 -1.56 -2.73
N LYS A 2 -57.04 -1.81 -4.00
CA LYS A 2 -56.78 -1.08 -5.25
C LYS A 2 -55.34 -0.96 -5.78
N ASP A 3 -55.20 -1.69 -6.90
CA ASP A 3 -54.16 -1.56 -7.95
C ASP A 3 -54.05 -0.13 -8.49
N ALA A 4 -52.84 0.26 -8.81
CA ALA A 4 -52.52 1.33 -9.74
C ALA A 4 -51.58 0.79 -10.81
N GLY A 5 -52.17 0.46 -11.98
CA GLY A 5 -51.42 0.03 -13.15
C GLY A 5 -50.66 1.18 -13.81
N ILE A 6 -49.51 0.89 -14.30
CA ILE A 6 -48.72 1.77 -15.17
C ILE A 6 -48.91 1.30 -16.62
N GLU A 7 -49.66 2.10 -17.42
CA GLU A 7 -49.76 1.94 -18.88
C GLU A 7 -48.56 2.51 -19.60
N LEU A 8 -47.89 1.68 -20.39
CA LEU A 8 -46.91 2.11 -21.37
C LEU A 8 -47.57 2.25 -22.74
N SER A 9 -47.62 3.42 -23.29
CA SER A 9 -48.14 3.77 -24.62
C SER A 9 -47.14 3.39 -25.73
N PRO A 10 -47.54 2.76 -26.84
CA PRO A 10 -46.64 2.41 -27.95
C PRO A 10 -46.51 3.57 -28.93
N ARG A 11 -45.26 3.88 -29.29
CA ARG A 11 -44.95 4.78 -30.41
C ARG A 11 -44.96 4.02 -31.72
N SER A 12 -45.74 4.49 -32.66
CA SER A 12 -45.88 3.99 -34.03
C SER A 12 -44.65 4.20 -34.90
N ALA A 13 -44.19 3.13 -35.55
CA ALA A 13 -43.16 3.19 -36.58
C ALA A 13 -43.81 3.16 -37.98
N THR A 14 -43.59 4.15 -38.79
CA THR A 14 -43.93 4.21 -40.24
C THR A 14 -42.79 3.57 -41.04
N SER A 15 -43.17 2.54 -41.80
CA SER A 15 -42.29 1.82 -42.74
C SER A 15 -42.06 2.62 -44.02
N ARG A 16 -40.78 2.71 -44.51
CA ARG A 16 -40.46 2.88 -45.93
C ARG A 16 -39.53 1.75 -46.35
N SER A 17 -40.00 0.92 -47.26
CA SER A 17 -39.25 -0.14 -47.90
C SER A 17 -38.37 0.45 -49.03
N THR A 18 -37.05 0.20 -48.99
CA THR A 18 -36.20 0.19 -50.15
C THR A 18 -35.33 -1.06 -50.10
N SER A 19 -35.57 -1.96 -51.04
CA SER A 19 -34.83 -3.20 -51.23
C SER A 19 -33.43 -2.90 -51.76
N VAL A 20 -32.41 -3.20 -50.95
CA VAL A 20 -31.02 -3.28 -51.39
C VAL A 20 -30.54 -4.72 -51.09
N GLU A 21 -30.21 -5.47 -52.13
CA GLU A 21 -29.58 -6.78 -52.03
C GLU A 21 -28.29 -6.70 -51.22
N ARG A 22 -28.25 -7.32 -50.07
CA ARG A 22 -27.02 -7.49 -49.26
C ARG A 22 -26.34 -8.79 -49.60
N ARG A 23 -25.07 -8.72 -50.01
CA ARG A 23 -24.13 -9.88 -49.97
C ARG A 23 -24.05 -10.42 -48.55
N PRO A 24 -23.87 -11.76 -48.36
CA PRO A 24 -23.75 -12.30 -47.01
C PRO A 24 -22.46 -11.77 -46.38
N ALA A 25 -22.64 -11.07 -45.26
CA ALA A 25 -21.55 -10.71 -44.35
C ALA A 25 -21.02 -11.96 -43.69
N LYS A 26 -19.69 -12.05 -43.58
CA LYS A 26 -19.01 -13.05 -42.74
C LYS A 26 -19.61 -12.97 -41.34
N ASP A 27 -19.88 -14.16 -40.75
CA ASP A 27 -20.32 -14.29 -39.36
C ASP A 27 -19.38 -13.56 -38.40
N GLU A 28 -19.67 -12.29 -38.12
CA GLU A 28 -19.14 -11.60 -36.92
C GLU A 28 -19.89 -12.22 -35.73
N ALA A 29 -19.18 -13.01 -34.94
CA ALA A 29 -19.69 -13.53 -33.68
C ALA A 29 -20.24 -12.39 -32.85
N VAL A 30 -21.55 -12.40 -32.57
CA VAL A 30 -22.18 -11.41 -31.66
C VAL A 30 -21.46 -11.50 -30.33
N PRO A 31 -20.84 -10.41 -29.83
CA PRO A 31 -20.12 -10.44 -28.59
C PRO A 31 -21.06 -10.92 -27.47
N THR A 32 -20.69 -12.00 -26.77
CA THR A 32 -21.47 -12.46 -25.61
C THR A 32 -21.49 -11.32 -24.60
N PRO A 33 -22.66 -10.87 -24.11
CA PRO A 33 -22.73 -9.80 -23.12
C PRO A 33 -21.90 -10.14 -21.89
N ALA A 34 -21.10 -9.20 -21.42
CA ALA A 34 -20.28 -9.41 -20.23
C ALA A 34 -21.16 -9.73 -19.02
N ARG A 35 -20.82 -10.80 -18.28
CA ARG A 35 -21.59 -11.27 -17.12
C ARG A 35 -21.35 -10.45 -15.85
N VAL A 36 -20.30 -9.65 -15.81
CA VAL A 36 -19.88 -8.84 -14.66
C VAL A 36 -19.72 -7.39 -15.10
N SER A 37 -19.67 -6.47 -14.13
CA SER A 37 -19.49 -5.04 -14.41
C SER A 37 -18.15 -4.77 -15.09
N THR A 38 -18.05 -3.67 -15.85
CA THR A 38 -16.82 -3.25 -16.53
C THR A 38 -15.64 -3.17 -15.56
N ILE A 39 -15.84 -2.55 -14.40
CA ILE A 39 -14.80 -2.43 -13.38
C ILE A 39 -14.29 -3.79 -12.89
N ALA A 40 -15.19 -4.79 -12.78
CA ALA A 40 -14.80 -6.14 -12.35
C ALA A 40 -14.09 -6.92 -13.46
N GLN A 41 -14.32 -6.59 -14.72
CA GLN A 41 -13.62 -7.19 -15.87
C GLN A 41 -12.20 -6.64 -16.01
N GLU A 42 -12.04 -5.33 -15.79
CA GLU A 42 -10.78 -4.61 -15.98
C GLU A 42 -9.85 -4.70 -14.76
N LEU A 43 -10.40 -5.01 -13.56
CA LEU A 43 -9.61 -5.12 -12.34
C LEU A 43 -8.77 -6.38 -12.35
N ALA A 44 -7.47 -6.23 -12.54
CA ALA A 44 -6.53 -7.34 -12.43
C ALA A 44 -6.44 -7.87 -10.99
N GLY A 45 -6.36 -9.18 -10.83
CA GLY A 45 -6.04 -9.80 -9.54
C GLY A 45 -4.65 -9.37 -9.03
N SER A 46 -4.44 -9.46 -7.71
CA SER A 46 -3.16 -9.08 -7.11
C SER A 46 -2.01 -9.94 -7.65
N LEU A 47 -1.05 -9.32 -8.35
CA LEU A 47 0.16 -9.99 -8.83
C LEU A 47 0.96 -10.60 -7.66
N ILE A 48 0.99 -9.95 -6.50
CA ILE A 48 1.66 -10.47 -5.29
C ILE A 48 1.03 -11.79 -4.82
N LEU A 49 -0.31 -11.90 -4.88
CA LEU A 49 -0.99 -13.15 -4.52
C LEU A 49 -0.72 -14.27 -5.53
N ALA A 50 -0.65 -13.95 -6.82
CA ALA A 50 -0.28 -14.89 -7.86
C ALA A 50 1.15 -15.43 -7.69
N ILE A 51 2.12 -14.52 -7.46
CA ILE A 51 3.51 -14.87 -7.13
C ILE A 51 3.55 -15.74 -5.87
N GLY A 52 2.81 -15.39 -4.82
CA GLY A 52 2.73 -16.17 -3.59
C GLY A 52 2.19 -17.60 -3.81
N ALA A 53 1.25 -17.79 -4.73
CA ALA A 53 0.75 -19.13 -5.10
C ALA A 53 1.82 -19.96 -5.83
N GLU A 54 2.56 -19.36 -6.77
CA GLU A 54 3.68 -20.01 -7.47
C GLU A 54 4.78 -20.43 -6.49
N VAL A 55 5.15 -19.54 -5.55
CA VAL A 55 6.15 -19.80 -4.51
C VAL A 55 5.73 -20.99 -3.63
N ARG A 56 4.47 -21.04 -3.18
CA ARG A 56 3.94 -22.16 -2.39
C ARG A 56 3.97 -23.49 -3.18
N ALA A 57 3.60 -23.46 -4.44
CA ALA A 57 3.63 -24.65 -5.30
C ALA A 57 5.08 -25.18 -5.44
N LEU A 58 6.05 -24.30 -5.63
CA LEU A 58 7.45 -24.71 -5.75
C LEU A 58 8.02 -25.19 -4.40
N ALA A 59 7.70 -24.52 -3.29
CA ALA A 59 8.11 -24.97 -1.96
C ALA A 59 7.57 -26.38 -1.61
N ALA A 60 6.37 -26.72 -2.04
CA ALA A 60 5.77 -28.04 -1.85
C ALA A 60 6.55 -29.17 -2.54
N THR A 61 7.43 -28.88 -3.51
CA THR A 61 8.33 -29.86 -4.13
C THR A 61 9.55 -30.19 -3.27
N GLY A 62 9.70 -29.58 -2.09
CA GLY A 62 10.86 -29.75 -1.22
C GLY A 62 12.06 -28.84 -1.54
N LYS A 63 11.89 -27.92 -2.51
CA LYS A 63 12.96 -26.97 -2.85
C LYS A 63 13.15 -25.93 -1.75
N PRO A 64 14.39 -25.63 -1.32
CA PRO A 64 14.64 -24.57 -0.37
C PRO A 64 14.36 -23.20 -0.97
N ILE A 65 13.35 -22.51 -0.43
CA ILE A 65 12.92 -21.18 -0.88
C ILE A 65 13.13 -20.17 0.25
N CYS A 66 13.85 -19.09 -0.05
CA CYS A 66 13.85 -17.87 0.76
C CYS A 66 12.70 -16.98 0.27
N ASN A 67 11.58 -16.97 1.00
CA ASN A 67 10.36 -16.28 0.57
C ASN A 67 10.31 -14.84 1.05
N LEU A 68 10.84 -13.93 0.24
CA LEU A 68 10.87 -12.48 0.48
C LEU A 68 9.71 -11.72 -0.20
N THR A 69 8.65 -12.44 -0.61
CA THR A 69 7.47 -11.82 -1.26
C THR A 69 6.44 -11.29 -0.29
N VAL A 70 6.41 -11.81 0.95
CA VAL A 70 5.32 -11.60 1.92
C VAL A 70 5.48 -10.27 2.64
N GLY A 71 4.66 -9.28 2.29
CA GLY A 71 4.60 -8.00 3.00
C GLY A 71 3.85 -8.09 4.33
N ASP A 72 4.18 -9.09 5.15
CA ASP A 72 3.56 -9.45 6.43
C ASP A 72 4.61 -9.94 7.41
N PHE A 73 4.21 -10.20 8.65
CA PHE A 73 5.03 -10.81 9.69
C PHE A 73 4.61 -12.27 9.91
N SER A 74 5.60 -13.17 9.93
CA SER A 74 5.37 -14.54 10.39
C SER A 74 5.21 -14.57 11.90
N PRO A 75 4.12 -15.14 12.46
CA PRO A 75 3.98 -15.27 13.91
C PRO A 75 5.07 -16.13 14.57
N ALA A 76 5.76 -16.97 13.81
CA ALA A 76 6.89 -17.75 14.30
C ALA A 76 8.16 -16.90 14.51
N GLU A 77 8.29 -15.81 13.73
CA GLU A 77 9.43 -14.89 13.79
C GLU A 77 9.12 -13.63 14.61
N PHE A 78 7.88 -13.15 14.53
CA PHE A 78 7.41 -11.92 15.17
C PHE A 78 6.05 -12.14 15.84
N SER A 79 6.01 -12.31 17.15
CA SER A 79 4.77 -12.32 17.91
C SER A 79 4.24 -10.90 18.13
N ILE A 80 2.91 -10.77 18.25
CA ILE A 80 2.28 -9.52 18.66
C ILE A 80 2.61 -9.19 20.12
N PRO A 81 2.46 -7.92 20.58
CA PRO A 81 2.60 -7.59 22.01
C PRO A 81 1.74 -8.48 22.90
N LYS A 82 2.33 -9.00 23.97
CA LYS A 82 1.57 -9.86 24.91
C LYS A 82 0.36 -9.14 25.52
N SER A 83 0.51 -7.85 25.84
CA SER A 83 -0.60 -7.01 26.32
C SER A 83 -1.76 -6.92 25.31
N LEU A 84 -1.47 -6.87 24.01
CA LEU A 84 -2.48 -6.87 22.97
C LEU A 84 -3.20 -8.22 22.89
N LEU A 85 -2.46 -9.34 22.93
CA LEU A 85 -3.04 -10.69 22.95
C LEU A 85 -3.94 -10.90 24.15
N ASP A 86 -3.44 -10.58 25.33
CA ASP A 86 -4.18 -10.73 26.60
C ASP A 86 -5.42 -9.81 26.60
N GLY A 87 -5.27 -8.58 26.10
CA GLY A 87 -6.36 -7.61 25.99
C GLY A 87 -7.49 -8.08 25.06
N VAL A 88 -7.18 -8.63 23.89
CA VAL A 88 -8.19 -9.21 22.98
C VAL A 88 -8.91 -10.37 23.66
N THR A 89 -8.17 -11.28 24.30
CA THR A 89 -8.73 -12.43 25.01
C THR A 89 -9.68 -11.98 26.12
N ALA A 90 -9.25 -11.03 26.94
CA ALA A 90 -10.06 -10.48 28.02
C ALA A 90 -11.31 -9.76 27.53
N ALA A 91 -11.19 -8.99 26.43
CA ALA A 91 -12.32 -8.30 25.83
C ALA A 91 -13.38 -9.29 25.28
N LEU A 92 -12.96 -10.38 24.64
CA LEU A 92 -13.86 -11.44 24.20
C LEU A 92 -14.56 -12.11 25.37
N GLN A 93 -13.83 -12.44 26.45
CA GLN A 93 -14.40 -13.03 27.67
C GLN A 93 -15.39 -12.08 28.38
N ALA A 94 -15.15 -10.76 28.29
CA ALA A 94 -16.06 -9.73 28.80
C ALA A 94 -17.29 -9.48 27.90
N GLY A 95 -17.42 -10.19 26.79
CA GLY A 95 -18.59 -10.11 25.89
C GLY A 95 -18.56 -8.95 24.91
N HIS A 96 -17.40 -8.37 24.60
CA HIS A 96 -17.27 -7.33 23.56
C HIS A 96 -17.35 -7.93 22.15
N THR A 97 -18.49 -8.52 21.80
CA THR A 97 -18.72 -9.28 20.55
C THR A 97 -19.79 -8.69 19.64
N ASN A 98 -20.45 -7.60 20.03
CA ASN A 98 -21.43 -6.90 19.23
C ASN A 98 -20.80 -5.79 18.36
N TYR A 99 -21.59 -5.21 17.46
CA TYR A 99 -21.11 -4.13 16.58
C TYR A 99 -20.55 -2.94 17.39
N PRO A 100 -19.38 -2.41 16.98
CA PRO A 100 -18.90 -1.13 17.50
C PRO A 100 -19.68 0.04 16.86
N PRO A 101 -19.55 1.27 17.39
CA PRO A 101 -19.93 2.48 16.67
C PRO A 101 -19.23 2.57 15.30
N SER A 102 -19.87 3.21 14.32
CA SER A 102 -19.35 3.31 12.93
C SER A 102 -18.00 4.02 12.82
N ASP A 103 -17.71 4.91 13.76
CA ASP A 103 -16.45 5.66 13.83
C ASP A 103 -15.42 5.02 14.79
N GLY A 104 -15.77 3.90 15.42
CA GLY A 104 -14.96 3.18 16.40
C GLY A 104 -15.36 3.46 17.85
N VAL A 105 -14.91 2.59 18.76
CA VAL A 105 -15.20 2.78 20.19
C VAL A 105 -14.48 4.03 20.72
N GLU A 106 -15.18 4.83 21.53
CA GLU A 106 -14.61 6.08 22.05
C GLU A 106 -13.27 5.90 22.77
N PRO A 107 -13.08 4.87 23.63
CA PRO A 107 -11.77 4.65 24.29
C PRO A 107 -10.62 4.54 23.29
N LEU A 108 -10.81 3.89 22.13
CA LEU A 108 -9.74 3.76 21.13
C LEU A 108 -9.51 5.10 20.40
N ARG A 109 -10.56 5.80 19.99
CA ARG A 109 -10.43 7.12 19.36
C ARG A 109 -9.70 8.12 20.25
N ARG A 110 -10.00 8.10 21.54
CA ARG A 110 -9.28 8.90 22.56
C ARG A 110 -7.82 8.49 22.67
N ALA A 111 -7.55 7.19 22.79
CA ALA A 111 -6.20 6.65 22.87
C ALA A 111 -5.37 7.02 21.62
N ILE A 112 -5.95 6.99 20.40
CA ILE A 112 -5.29 7.41 19.17
C ILE A 112 -4.94 8.92 19.22
N SER A 113 -5.89 9.79 19.61
CA SER A 113 -5.65 11.22 19.72
C SER A 113 -4.53 11.54 20.71
N GLU A 114 -4.57 10.92 21.89
CA GLU A 114 -3.54 11.08 22.93
C GLU A 114 -2.19 10.50 22.50
N PHE A 115 -2.16 9.35 21.84
CA PHE A 115 -0.97 8.71 21.28
C PHE A 115 -0.28 9.62 20.25
N TYR A 116 -1.05 10.24 19.34
CA TYR A 116 -0.50 11.19 18.38
C TYR A 116 0.04 12.47 19.06
N THR A 117 -0.62 12.93 20.12
CA THR A 117 -0.12 14.07 20.91
C THR A 117 1.22 13.73 21.57
N ARG A 118 1.31 12.57 22.23
CA ARG A 118 2.54 12.17 22.92
C ARG A 118 3.69 11.82 21.98
N ARG A 119 3.41 11.14 20.87
CA ARG A 119 4.46 10.57 20.00
C ARG A 119 4.81 11.44 18.80
N LEU A 120 3.87 12.22 18.29
CA LEU A 120 4.04 13.03 17.10
C LEU A 120 3.87 14.53 17.35
N GLY A 121 3.44 14.96 18.53
CA GLY A 121 3.13 16.36 18.81
C GLY A 121 1.87 16.88 18.11
N LEU A 122 1.01 15.98 17.61
CA LEU A 122 -0.20 16.29 16.84
C LEU A 122 -1.44 16.24 17.73
N SER A 123 -2.21 17.32 17.78
CA SER A 123 -3.45 17.38 18.55
C SER A 123 -4.66 17.33 17.64
N TYR A 124 -5.48 16.29 17.81
CA TYR A 124 -6.72 16.07 17.06
C TYR A 124 -7.89 15.84 18.01
N ALA A 125 -9.03 16.48 17.75
CA ALA A 125 -10.27 16.23 18.47
C ALA A 125 -10.85 14.86 18.14
N LEU A 126 -11.65 14.26 19.01
CA LEU A 126 -12.27 12.94 18.76
C LEU A 126 -13.01 12.84 17.42
N PRO A 127 -13.77 13.85 16.94
CA PRO A 127 -14.43 13.77 15.64
C PRO A 127 -13.47 13.71 14.44
N SER A 128 -12.19 14.00 14.64
CA SER A 128 -11.14 13.88 13.63
C SER A 128 -10.57 12.45 13.50
N VAL A 129 -11.03 11.48 14.28
CA VAL A 129 -10.49 10.12 14.33
C VAL A 129 -11.56 9.12 13.90
N LEU A 130 -11.24 8.28 12.90
CA LEU A 130 -12.06 7.19 12.41
C LEU A 130 -11.31 5.88 12.49
N VAL A 131 -11.86 4.89 13.19
CA VAL A 131 -11.31 3.53 13.28
C VAL A 131 -11.92 2.64 12.20
N THR A 132 -11.07 1.85 11.54
CA THR A 132 -11.46 0.97 10.43
C THR A 132 -10.82 -0.42 10.56
N SER A 133 -11.31 -1.37 9.76
CA SER A 133 -10.78 -2.74 9.69
C SER A 133 -9.39 -2.79 9.02
N GLY A 134 -8.41 -2.14 9.63
CA GLY A 134 -7.05 -1.92 9.11
C GLY A 134 -6.97 -0.69 8.19
N ALA A 135 -5.77 -0.32 7.77
CA ALA A 135 -5.51 0.88 6.96
C ALA A 135 -6.21 0.88 5.59
N ARG A 136 -6.37 -0.27 4.92
CA ARG A 136 -6.94 -0.33 3.56
C ARG A 136 -8.35 0.24 3.44
N PRO A 137 -9.32 -0.08 4.31
CA PRO A 137 -10.63 0.56 4.27
C PRO A 137 -10.56 2.07 4.50
N ALA A 138 -9.66 2.55 5.37
CA ALA A 138 -9.44 3.98 5.59
C ALA A 138 -8.95 4.68 4.31
N ILE A 139 -7.96 4.11 3.61
CA ILE A 139 -7.49 4.62 2.33
C ILE A 139 -8.63 4.64 1.31
N TYR A 140 -9.34 3.52 1.13
CA TYR A 140 -10.47 3.44 0.20
C TYR A 140 -11.57 4.45 0.54
N GLY A 141 -11.87 4.63 1.83
CA GLY A 141 -12.83 5.63 2.31
C GLY A 141 -12.43 7.06 1.94
N ALA A 142 -11.15 7.41 2.08
CA ALA A 142 -10.62 8.70 1.66
C ALA A 142 -10.78 8.91 0.14
N TYR A 143 -10.42 7.92 -0.68
CA TYR A 143 -10.64 7.97 -2.12
C TYR A 143 -12.14 8.17 -2.46
N ARG A 144 -13.04 7.41 -1.83
CA ARG A 144 -14.50 7.50 -2.10
C ARG A 144 -15.15 8.81 -1.68
N VAL A 145 -14.58 9.51 -0.71
CA VAL A 145 -15.14 10.76 -0.17
C VAL A 145 -14.55 11.99 -0.86
N LEU A 146 -13.29 11.92 -1.24
CA LEU A 146 -12.57 13.07 -1.77
C LEU A 146 -12.55 13.14 -3.29
N VAL A 147 -12.73 12.00 -3.98
CA VAL A 147 -12.47 11.85 -5.42
C VAL A 147 -13.72 11.37 -6.14
N ASP A 148 -14.16 12.11 -7.15
CA ASP A 148 -15.21 11.71 -8.07
C ASP A 148 -14.64 10.96 -9.29
N PRO A 149 -15.43 10.16 -10.02
CA PRO A 149 -14.99 9.59 -11.28
C PRO A 149 -14.50 10.67 -12.25
N GLY A 150 -13.29 10.47 -12.81
CA GLY A 150 -12.63 11.43 -13.70
C GLY A 150 -11.76 12.47 -12.97
N ASP A 151 -11.84 12.61 -11.66
CA ASP A 151 -10.88 13.43 -10.90
C ASP A 151 -9.47 12.82 -10.98
N ARG A 152 -8.44 13.67 -10.96
CA ARG A 152 -7.04 13.26 -11.04
C ARG A 152 -6.47 12.96 -9.67
N VAL A 153 -5.89 11.77 -9.54
CA VAL A 153 -5.14 11.33 -8.34
C VAL A 153 -3.68 11.16 -8.71
N VAL A 154 -2.82 11.93 -8.04
CA VAL A 154 -1.36 11.89 -8.23
C VAL A 154 -0.73 10.98 -7.18
N PHE A 155 0.12 10.07 -7.61
CA PHE A 155 0.93 9.25 -6.72
C PHE A 155 2.27 8.85 -7.36
N PRO A 156 3.35 8.68 -6.55
CA PRO A 156 4.61 8.18 -7.04
C PRO A 156 4.50 6.69 -7.42
N VAL A 157 5.35 6.26 -8.35
CA VAL A 157 5.58 4.85 -8.64
C VAL A 157 7.09 4.57 -8.60
N PRO A 158 7.50 3.45 -7.95
CA PRO A 158 6.68 2.39 -7.38
C PRO A 158 5.97 2.80 -6.08
N SER A 159 4.72 2.34 -5.88
CA SER A 159 3.98 2.55 -4.65
C SER A 159 2.90 1.48 -4.43
N TRP A 160 2.43 1.37 -3.17
CA TRP A 160 1.47 0.34 -2.81
C TRP A 160 0.03 0.67 -3.22
N ASN A 161 -0.54 -0.12 -4.12
CA ASN A 161 -1.98 -0.29 -4.39
C ASN A 161 -2.77 0.95 -4.86
N ASN A 162 -2.13 2.11 -5.06
CA ASN A 162 -2.81 3.35 -5.43
C ASN A 162 -3.48 3.28 -6.81
N ASN A 163 -2.89 2.55 -7.75
CA ASN A 163 -3.46 2.26 -9.06
C ASN A 163 -4.82 1.56 -8.95
N TYR A 164 -4.95 0.55 -8.07
CA TYR A 164 -6.20 -0.18 -7.88
C TYR A 164 -7.26 0.66 -7.15
N TYR A 165 -6.88 1.47 -6.16
CA TYR A 165 -7.85 2.38 -5.52
C TYR A 165 -8.39 3.40 -6.52
N SER A 166 -7.53 4.00 -7.35
CA SER A 166 -7.95 4.92 -8.40
C SER A 166 -8.89 4.24 -9.41
N GLN A 167 -8.55 3.02 -9.85
CA GLN A 167 -9.39 2.25 -10.76
C GLN A 167 -10.77 1.94 -10.15
N LEU A 168 -10.81 1.52 -8.86
CA LEU A 168 -12.06 1.18 -8.16
C LEU A 168 -13.04 2.34 -8.06
N ILE A 169 -12.58 3.58 -8.13
CA ILE A 169 -13.45 4.76 -8.07
C ILE A 169 -13.60 5.48 -9.41
N GLY A 170 -12.91 5.01 -10.47
CA GLY A 170 -12.93 5.63 -11.80
C GLY A 170 -12.13 6.93 -11.89
N ALA A 171 -11.12 7.12 -11.03
CA ALA A 171 -10.24 8.28 -11.09
C ALA A 171 -9.22 8.19 -12.22
N GLU A 172 -8.81 9.35 -12.76
CA GLU A 172 -7.67 9.47 -13.65
C GLU A 172 -6.37 9.31 -12.83
N GLN A 173 -5.55 8.34 -13.21
CA GLN A 173 -4.27 8.07 -12.55
C GLN A 173 -3.18 8.95 -13.15
N VAL A 174 -2.51 9.73 -12.29
CA VAL A 174 -1.34 10.53 -12.67
C VAL A 174 -0.14 10.02 -11.89
N THR A 175 0.66 9.19 -12.55
CA THR A 175 1.84 8.59 -11.92
C THR A 175 3.06 9.49 -12.06
N VAL A 176 3.83 9.62 -10.97
CA VAL A 176 5.14 10.28 -10.95
C VAL A 176 6.20 9.20 -10.78
N ARG A 177 6.94 8.94 -11.86
CA ARG A 177 8.01 7.92 -11.82
C ARG A 177 9.17 8.41 -10.97
N CYS A 178 9.53 7.63 -9.96
CA CYS A 178 10.66 7.83 -9.08
C CYS A 178 11.70 6.72 -9.29
N SER A 179 12.97 7.07 -9.24
CA SER A 179 14.09 6.14 -9.43
C SER A 179 15.00 6.09 -8.20
N ALA A 180 16.04 5.27 -8.26
CA ALA A 180 17.06 5.21 -7.23
C ALA A 180 17.75 6.58 -7.02
N ASP A 181 17.86 7.42 -8.06
CA ASP A 181 18.47 8.76 -7.97
C ASP A 181 17.73 9.70 -7.02
N THR A 182 16.44 9.47 -6.80
CA THR A 182 15.61 10.20 -5.84
C THR A 182 15.19 9.34 -4.65
N ASN A 183 15.93 8.26 -4.39
CA ASN A 183 15.58 7.30 -3.33
C ASN A 183 14.15 6.74 -3.48
N PHE A 184 13.66 6.65 -4.73
CA PHE A 184 12.28 6.27 -5.11
C PHE A 184 11.18 7.16 -4.53
N LEU A 185 11.51 8.38 -4.10
CA LEU A 185 10.57 9.36 -3.56
C LEU A 185 10.39 10.52 -4.57
N PRO A 186 9.20 11.10 -4.67
CA PRO A 186 8.98 12.27 -5.51
C PRO A 186 9.61 13.51 -4.88
N THR A 187 10.09 14.42 -5.71
CA THR A 187 10.53 15.75 -5.29
C THR A 187 9.47 16.80 -5.62
N ALA A 188 9.51 17.95 -4.96
CA ALA A 188 8.59 19.05 -5.22
C ALA A 188 8.59 19.50 -6.71
N PRO A 189 9.74 19.64 -7.40
CA PRO A 189 9.75 19.95 -8.83
C PRO A 189 9.05 18.90 -9.73
N MET A 190 9.12 17.61 -9.38
CA MET A 190 8.40 16.55 -10.11
C MET A 190 6.89 16.69 -9.92
N LEU A 191 6.44 16.95 -8.71
CA LEU A 191 5.03 17.11 -8.36
C LEU A 191 4.42 18.41 -8.89
N ALA A 192 5.18 19.52 -8.91
CA ALA A 192 4.70 20.82 -9.39
C ALA A 192 4.13 20.78 -10.81
N ARG A 193 4.59 19.84 -11.64
CA ARG A 193 4.14 19.69 -13.04
C ARG A 193 2.75 19.08 -13.16
N VAL A 194 2.24 18.40 -12.12
CA VAL A 194 1.05 17.55 -12.18
C VAL A 194 -0.02 17.88 -11.14
N LEU A 195 0.29 18.67 -10.09
CA LEU A 195 -0.65 18.92 -8.99
C LEU A 195 -1.74 19.94 -9.30
N ARG A 196 -1.57 20.80 -10.30
CA ARG A 196 -2.51 21.89 -10.58
C ARG A 196 -3.97 21.45 -10.71
N ASP A 197 -4.21 20.33 -11.38
CA ASP A 197 -5.55 19.81 -11.64
C ASP A 197 -5.85 18.55 -10.79
N ALA A 198 -4.97 18.22 -9.87
CA ALA A 198 -5.13 17.04 -9.03
C ALA A 198 -6.14 17.28 -7.92
N ARG A 199 -6.95 16.26 -7.61
CA ARG A 199 -7.86 16.25 -6.47
C ARG A 199 -7.19 15.73 -5.20
N MET A 200 -6.25 14.78 -5.38
CA MET A 200 -5.54 14.16 -4.27
C MET A 200 -4.10 13.80 -4.67
N LEU A 201 -3.18 14.08 -3.77
CA LEU A 201 -1.82 13.55 -3.77
C LEU A 201 -1.76 12.42 -2.74
N VAL A 202 -1.17 11.28 -3.09
CA VAL A 202 -1.02 10.14 -2.18
C VAL A 202 0.46 9.83 -1.98
N LEU A 203 0.91 9.89 -0.73
CA LEU A 203 2.28 9.59 -0.33
C LEU A 203 2.29 8.51 0.77
N ASN A 204 3.37 7.71 0.81
CA ASN A 204 3.61 6.70 1.84
C ASN A 204 5.05 6.83 2.36
N SER A 205 5.23 6.94 3.68
CA SER A 205 6.55 6.98 4.31
C SER A 205 6.52 6.39 5.73
N PRO A 206 7.40 5.44 6.07
CA PRO A 206 8.32 4.71 5.19
C PRO A 206 7.64 4.01 4.03
N LEU A 207 8.28 4.02 2.85
CA LEU A 207 7.65 3.60 1.60
C LEU A 207 7.62 2.08 1.42
N ASN A 208 6.49 1.54 1.07
CA ASN A 208 6.35 0.23 0.44
C ASN A 208 6.26 0.44 -1.10
N PRO A 209 7.21 -0.03 -1.91
CA PRO A 209 8.04 -1.23 -1.71
C PRO A 209 9.50 -1.00 -1.26
N THR A 210 10.00 0.20 -1.16
CA THR A 210 11.46 0.47 -1.19
C THR A 210 12.13 0.51 0.18
N GLY A 211 11.36 0.70 1.25
CA GLY A 211 11.90 0.89 2.60
C GLY A 211 12.56 2.25 2.82
N THR A 212 12.35 3.19 1.91
CA THR A 212 12.93 4.54 1.96
C THR A 212 12.01 5.53 2.69
N LEU A 213 12.57 6.64 3.17
CA LEU A 213 11.85 7.67 3.91
C LEU A 213 12.05 9.06 3.28
N PHE A 214 11.03 9.91 3.41
CA PHE A 214 11.23 11.35 3.21
C PHE A 214 12.12 11.92 4.32
N ASP A 215 13.06 12.77 3.94
CA ASP A 215 13.67 13.73 4.85
C ASP A 215 12.75 14.94 5.09
N ALA A 216 13.10 15.75 6.10
CA ALA A 216 12.29 16.89 6.48
C ALA A 216 12.26 18.00 5.41
N GLU A 217 13.35 18.20 4.67
CA GLU A 217 13.47 19.22 3.64
C GLU A 217 12.57 18.90 2.46
N THR A 218 12.72 17.71 1.88
CA THR A 218 11.91 17.24 0.74
C THR A 218 10.40 17.25 1.07
N LEU A 219 10.01 16.73 2.25
CA LEU A 219 8.60 16.72 2.62
C LEU A 219 8.06 18.13 2.89
N THR A 220 8.87 19.03 3.43
CA THR A 220 8.50 20.44 3.63
C THR A 220 8.23 21.14 2.30
N GLU A 221 9.12 20.98 1.32
CA GLU A 221 8.92 21.53 -0.03
C GLU A 221 7.62 21.02 -0.69
N ILE A 222 7.31 19.74 -0.50
CA ILE A 222 6.05 19.17 -1.00
C ILE A 222 4.84 19.77 -0.28
N CYS A 223 4.91 19.95 1.03
CA CYS A 223 3.85 20.61 1.80
C CYS A 223 3.65 22.07 1.33
N ASP A 224 4.72 22.81 1.14
CA ASP A 224 4.67 24.20 0.65
C ASP A 224 4.02 24.27 -0.75
N LEU A 225 4.32 23.29 -1.61
CA LEU A 225 3.68 23.17 -2.92
C LEU A 225 2.17 22.92 -2.82
N VAL A 226 1.73 22.02 -1.93
CA VAL A 226 0.30 21.72 -1.71
C VAL A 226 -0.42 22.94 -1.13
N LEU A 227 0.19 23.65 -0.18
CA LEU A 227 -0.36 24.87 0.41
C LEU A 227 -0.47 26.00 -0.62
N ALA A 228 0.54 26.20 -1.45
CA ALA A 228 0.52 27.20 -2.53
C ALA A 228 -0.60 26.92 -3.53
N GLU A 229 -0.79 25.65 -3.91
CA GLU A 229 -1.88 25.24 -4.81
C GLU A 229 -3.25 25.45 -4.16
N ASN A 230 -3.43 25.11 -2.88
CA ASN A 230 -4.68 25.36 -2.16
C ASN A 230 -4.97 26.86 -2.03
N ALA A 231 -3.96 27.69 -1.71
CA ALA A 231 -4.12 29.13 -1.68
C ALA A 231 -4.47 29.73 -3.08
N ARG A 232 -4.01 29.13 -4.16
CA ARG A 232 -4.45 29.48 -5.52
C ARG A 232 -5.93 29.14 -5.72
N ARG A 233 -6.35 27.91 -5.33
CA ARG A 233 -7.73 27.44 -5.47
C ARG A 233 -8.73 28.24 -4.67
N GLU A 234 -8.39 28.63 -3.45
CA GLU A 234 -9.24 29.50 -2.61
C GLU A 234 -9.56 30.85 -3.28
N ARG A 235 -8.63 31.37 -4.13
CA ARG A 235 -8.85 32.59 -4.90
C ARG A 235 -9.66 32.38 -6.18
N ALA A 236 -9.80 31.13 -6.62
CA ALA A 236 -10.54 30.77 -7.80
C ALA A 236 -11.92 30.22 -7.40
N GLU A 237 -13.00 30.90 -7.79
CA GLU A 237 -14.35 30.47 -7.42
C GLU A 237 -14.65 29.05 -7.90
N GLY A 238 -15.12 28.18 -6.99
CA GLY A 238 -15.61 26.84 -7.29
C GLY A 238 -14.54 25.73 -7.38
N GLU A 239 -13.26 26.04 -7.23
CA GLU A 239 -12.23 25.01 -7.22
C GLU A 239 -12.20 24.26 -5.86
N ARG A 240 -12.24 22.93 -5.92
CA ARG A 240 -12.15 22.07 -4.73
C ARG A 240 -10.70 21.94 -4.22
N PRO A 241 -10.46 21.85 -2.91
CA PRO A 241 -9.11 21.72 -2.36
C PRO A 241 -8.36 20.48 -2.89
N LEU A 242 -7.04 20.58 -2.96
CA LEU A 242 -6.13 19.46 -3.13
C LEU A 242 -5.86 18.83 -1.76
N TYR A 243 -6.12 17.53 -1.61
CA TYR A 243 -5.83 16.80 -0.39
C TYR A 243 -4.53 15.99 -0.49
N LEU A 244 -3.83 15.87 0.63
CA LEU A 244 -2.75 14.90 0.83
C LEU A 244 -3.29 13.71 1.63
N LEU A 245 -3.26 12.51 1.06
CA LEU A 245 -3.37 11.27 1.81
C LEU A 245 -1.95 10.79 2.14
N TYR A 246 -1.63 10.73 3.43
CA TYR A 246 -0.31 10.34 3.93
C TYR A 246 -0.40 9.02 4.69
N ASP A 247 0.03 7.92 4.04
CA ASP A 247 0.08 6.60 4.63
C ASP A 247 1.39 6.43 5.42
N GLN A 248 1.26 6.36 6.75
CA GLN A 248 2.39 6.24 7.66
C GLN A 248 2.39 4.94 8.47
N VAL A 249 1.76 3.86 7.99
CA VAL A 249 1.63 2.59 8.74
C VAL A 249 2.96 1.96 9.19
N TYR A 250 4.09 2.39 8.65
CA TYR A 250 5.43 1.93 9.01
C TYR A 250 6.22 2.91 9.90
N TRP A 251 5.64 4.03 10.31
CA TRP A 251 6.37 5.15 10.93
C TRP A 251 7.16 4.79 12.19
N MET A 252 6.75 3.77 12.94
CA MET A 252 7.48 3.28 14.10
C MET A 252 8.64 2.32 13.75
N LEU A 253 8.77 1.94 12.49
CA LEU A 253 9.81 1.05 11.97
C LEU A 253 10.81 1.84 11.13
N THR A 254 11.61 2.67 11.78
CA THR A 254 12.76 3.39 11.21
C THR A 254 14.04 2.89 11.87
N PHE A 255 15.17 2.90 11.17
CA PHE A 255 16.41 2.28 11.59
C PHE A 255 17.58 3.28 11.57
N GLY A 256 18.65 2.97 12.33
CA GLY A 256 19.80 3.84 12.46
C GLY A 256 19.41 5.24 12.98
N ASP A 257 19.89 6.28 12.32
CA ASP A 257 19.62 7.67 12.63
C ASP A 257 18.37 8.22 11.95
N GLU A 258 17.71 7.39 11.13
CA GLU A 258 16.51 7.79 10.39
C GLU A 258 15.32 8.05 11.32
N ARG A 259 14.59 9.11 11.04
CA ARG A 259 13.40 9.50 11.80
C ARG A 259 12.23 9.75 10.85
N HIS A 260 11.07 9.25 11.24
CA HIS A 260 9.84 9.57 10.52
C HIS A 260 9.52 11.05 10.61
N VAL A 261 9.12 11.64 9.49
CA VAL A 261 8.63 13.02 9.39
C VAL A 261 7.16 13.04 8.97
N ASN A 262 6.41 13.98 9.54
CA ASN A 262 4.97 14.08 9.30
C ASN A 262 4.63 15.44 8.70
N PRO A 263 3.81 15.52 7.64
CA PRO A 263 3.50 16.77 6.94
C PRO A 263 2.85 17.82 7.82
N VAL A 264 1.99 17.43 8.78
CA VAL A 264 1.30 18.36 9.68
C VAL A 264 2.23 18.85 10.80
N VAL A 265 3.24 18.06 11.18
CA VAL A 265 4.29 18.52 12.11
C VAL A 265 5.19 19.56 11.46
N LEU A 266 5.58 19.34 10.20
CA LEU A 266 6.44 20.24 9.43
C LEU A 266 5.72 21.55 9.04
N ARG A 267 4.45 21.43 8.68
CA ARG A 267 3.57 22.55 8.30
C ARG A 267 2.19 22.34 8.93
N PRO A 268 1.89 22.97 10.08
CA PRO A 268 0.58 22.87 10.74
C PRO A 268 -0.59 23.29 9.85
N GLU A 269 -0.35 24.17 8.89
CA GLU A 269 -1.32 24.63 7.89
C GLU A 269 -1.78 23.51 6.94
N MET A 270 -1.07 22.40 6.89
CA MET A 270 -1.49 21.19 6.15
C MET A 270 -2.65 20.45 6.81
N SER A 271 -2.94 20.71 8.10
CA SER A 271 -3.98 19.99 8.86
C SER A 271 -5.37 19.95 8.17
N PRO A 272 -5.88 21.05 7.56
CA PRO A 272 -7.17 21.02 6.84
C PRO A 272 -7.16 20.22 5.54
N TYR A 273 -6.00 19.86 5.03
CA TYR A 273 -5.82 19.22 3.72
C TYR A 273 -5.19 17.84 3.81
N THR A 274 -4.94 17.30 5.01
CA THR A 274 -4.22 16.05 5.20
C THR A 274 -5.08 14.99 5.86
N ILE A 275 -5.08 13.78 5.26
CA ILE A 275 -5.61 12.57 5.86
C ILE A 275 -4.44 11.66 6.21
N LEU A 276 -4.18 11.46 7.49
CA LEU A 276 -3.17 10.53 8.00
C LEU A 276 -3.78 9.14 8.12
N ILE A 277 -3.08 8.13 7.60
CA ILE A 277 -3.49 6.73 7.67
C ILE A 277 -2.47 5.96 8.51
N ASP A 278 -2.97 5.16 9.47
CA ASP A 278 -2.12 4.34 10.33
C ASP A 278 -2.84 3.07 10.78
N ALA A 279 -2.11 2.14 11.39
CA ALA A 279 -2.66 0.87 11.89
C ALA A 279 -1.68 0.15 12.81
N ILE A 280 -2.20 -0.74 13.68
CA ILE A 280 -1.36 -1.66 14.45
C ILE A 280 -0.67 -2.73 13.57
N SER A 281 -1.09 -2.87 12.33
CA SER A 281 -0.71 -3.96 11.43
C SER A 281 0.80 -4.13 11.31
N LYS A 282 1.55 -3.03 11.15
CA LYS A 282 2.99 -3.07 10.89
C LYS A 282 3.80 -2.73 12.12
N SER A 283 3.44 -1.68 12.82
CA SER A 283 4.12 -1.25 14.04
C SER A 283 4.11 -2.30 15.16
N PHE A 284 3.12 -3.20 15.16
CA PHE A 284 2.97 -4.23 16.21
C PHE A 284 2.87 -5.67 15.67
N ALA A 285 3.30 -5.92 14.44
CA ALA A 285 3.18 -7.22 13.75
C ALA A 285 1.75 -7.82 13.79
N ALA A 286 0.72 -7.00 13.91
CA ALA A 286 -0.67 -7.40 14.20
C ALA A 286 -1.57 -7.30 12.97
N THR A 287 -1.11 -7.76 11.81
CA THR A 287 -1.80 -7.61 10.52
C THR A 287 -3.16 -8.32 10.50
N GLY A 288 -3.31 -9.44 11.20
CA GLY A 288 -4.53 -10.25 11.28
C GLY A 288 -5.61 -9.67 12.21
N LEU A 289 -5.27 -8.79 13.15
CA LEU A 289 -6.22 -8.23 14.12
C LEU A 289 -7.08 -7.10 13.52
N ARG A 290 -6.72 -6.59 12.36
CA ARG A 290 -7.55 -5.68 11.56
C ARG A 290 -7.97 -4.39 12.28
N VAL A 291 -7.07 -3.69 12.96
CA VAL A 291 -7.32 -2.35 13.53
C VAL A 291 -6.42 -1.33 12.86
N GLY A 292 -7.04 -0.33 12.26
CA GLY A 292 -6.39 0.82 11.66
C GLY A 292 -7.27 2.05 11.80
N TRP A 293 -6.77 3.20 11.41
CA TRP A 293 -7.50 4.46 11.54
C TRP A 293 -7.08 5.49 10.51
N ALA A 294 -7.98 6.45 10.29
CA ALA A 294 -7.71 7.69 9.63
C ALA A 294 -7.81 8.84 10.63
N VAL A 295 -6.96 9.85 10.48
CA VAL A 295 -7.02 11.11 11.24
C VAL A 295 -6.96 12.27 10.26
N GLY A 296 -7.88 13.25 10.38
CA GLY A 296 -7.95 14.37 9.45
C GLY A 296 -9.07 15.37 9.75
N PRO A 297 -9.45 16.21 8.78
CA PRO A 297 -10.52 17.21 8.94
C PRO A 297 -11.84 16.55 9.32
N VAL A 298 -12.55 17.15 10.29
CA VAL A 298 -13.75 16.58 10.91
C VAL A 298 -14.84 16.27 9.89
N ASP A 299 -15.07 17.15 8.94
CA ASP A 299 -16.08 17.00 7.89
C ASP A 299 -15.77 15.84 6.95
N VAL A 300 -14.50 15.66 6.55
CA VAL A 300 -14.02 14.55 5.73
C VAL A 300 -14.14 13.24 6.51
N ILE A 301 -13.63 13.20 7.73
CA ILE A 301 -13.66 12.01 8.62
C ILE A 301 -15.12 11.56 8.85
N LYS A 302 -16.03 12.50 9.07
CA LYS A 302 -17.46 12.19 9.20
C LYS A 302 -18.00 11.50 7.95
N ARG A 303 -17.70 12.00 6.75
CA ARG A 303 -18.15 11.40 5.49
C ARG A 303 -17.50 10.05 5.23
N MET A 304 -16.24 9.88 5.62
CA MET A 304 -15.60 8.56 5.56
C MET A 304 -16.31 7.56 6.48
N SER A 305 -16.69 7.96 7.69
CA SER A 305 -17.48 7.11 8.60
C SER A 305 -18.84 6.74 8.01
N ASP A 306 -19.56 7.69 7.40
CA ASP A 306 -20.85 7.45 6.75
C ASP A 306 -20.70 6.39 5.62
N VAL A 307 -19.74 6.57 4.71
CA VAL A 307 -19.51 5.66 3.57
C VAL A 307 -19.05 4.27 4.04
N LEU A 308 -18.06 4.21 4.93
CA LEU A 308 -17.52 2.95 5.41
C LEU A 308 -18.48 2.19 6.33
N GLY A 309 -19.36 2.91 7.03
CA GLY A 309 -20.45 2.33 7.80
C GLY A 309 -21.40 1.49 6.94
N HIS A 310 -21.72 1.95 5.73
CA HIS A 310 -22.60 1.21 4.81
C HIS A 310 -21.96 -0.08 4.26
N VAL A 311 -20.64 -0.18 4.20
CA VAL A 311 -19.95 -1.40 3.75
C VAL A 311 -19.51 -2.29 4.91
N GLY A 312 -19.75 -1.88 6.16
CA GLY A 312 -19.39 -2.67 7.34
C GLY A 312 -17.86 -2.76 7.56
N ALA A 313 -17.12 -1.71 7.25
CA ALA A 313 -15.66 -1.69 7.32
C ALA A 313 -15.10 -1.41 8.74
N TRP A 314 -15.82 -1.82 9.76
CA TRP A 314 -15.45 -1.63 11.17
C TRP A 314 -14.37 -2.60 11.60
N ALA A 315 -13.45 -2.13 12.45
CA ALA A 315 -12.56 -3.03 13.16
C ALA A 315 -13.35 -3.87 14.19
N PRO A 316 -12.95 -5.13 14.46
CA PRO A 316 -13.60 -5.95 15.48
C PRO A 316 -13.53 -5.27 16.85
N ARG A 317 -14.63 -5.36 17.64
CA ARG A 317 -14.78 -4.59 18.87
C ARG A 317 -13.78 -4.98 19.97
N ALA A 318 -13.49 -6.26 20.13
CA ALA A 318 -12.54 -6.74 21.13
C ALA A 318 -11.13 -6.24 20.84
N GLU A 319 -10.72 -6.26 19.57
CA GLU A 319 -9.43 -5.77 19.10
C GLU A 319 -9.32 -4.25 19.29
N GLN A 320 -10.41 -3.50 19.09
CA GLN A 320 -10.44 -2.08 19.38
C GLN A 320 -10.18 -1.77 20.86
N ILE A 321 -10.83 -2.52 21.76
CA ILE A 321 -10.66 -2.35 23.22
C ILE A 321 -9.20 -2.64 23.62
N ALA A 322 -8.64 -3.74 23.12
CA ALA A 322 -7.26 -4.11 23.39
C ALA A 322 -6.25 -3.10 22.80
N THR A 323 -6.53 -2.59 21.60
CA THR A 323 -5.68 -1.56 20.96
C THR A 323 -5.71 -0.25 21.75
N ALA A 324 -6.86 0.14 22.32
CA ALA A 324 -6.92 1.31 23.20
C ALA A 324 -5.99 1.19 24.40
N GLN A 325 -5.96 0.02 25.04
CA GLN A 325 -5.07 -0.26 26.16
C GLN A 325 -3.59 -0.25 25.74
N LEU A 326 -3.27 -0.86 24.59
CA LEU A 326 -1.92 -0.87 24.03
C LEU A 326 -1.41 0.55 23.77
N LEU A 327 -2.20 1.41 23.11
CA LEU A 327 -1.79 2.77 22.76
C LEU A 327 -1.71 3.72 23.97
N ALA A 328 -2.30 3.34 25.11
CA ALA A 328 -2.17 4.07 26.37
C ALA A 328 -0.93 3.65 27.19
N ASP A 329 -0.27 2.54 26.85
CA ASP A 329 0.91 2.01 27.54
C ASP A 329 2.20 2.32 26.79
N ASP A 330 2.72 3.52 26.95
CA ASP A 330 3.96 3.95 26.29
C ASP A 330 5.15 3.06 26.67
N ALA A 331 5.25 2.63 27.94
CA ALA A 331 6.35 1.77 28.40
C ALA A 331 6.28 0.36 27.78
N GLY A 332 5.09 -0.21 27.68
CA GLY A 332 4.87 -1.50 27.02
C GLY A 332 5.16 -1.45 25.52
N MET A 333 4.74 -0.38 24.85
CA MET A 333 5.07 -0.17 23.43
C MET A 333 6.58 -0.04 23.23
N ASP A 334 7.27 0.76 24.03
CA ASP A 334 8.72 0.97 23.93
C ASP A 334 9.48 -0.33 24.19
N ALA A 335 9.07 -1.11 25.20
CA ALA A 335 9.65 -2.43 25.49
C ALA A 335 9.44 -3.44 24.35
N PHE A 336 8.30 -3.37 23.67
CA PHE A 336 8.04 -4.19 22.47
C PHE A 336 8.93 -3.77 21.30
N HIS A 337 8.99 -2.47 20.97
CA HIS A 337 9.81 -1.97 19.89
C HIS A 337 11.32 -2.13 20.14
N ALA A 338 11.76 -2.07 21.39
CA ALA A 338 13.16 -2.35 21.77
C ALA A 338 13.60 -3.77 21.40
N LYS A 339 12.65 -4.71 21.24
CA LYS A 339 12.90 -6.08 20.76
C LYS A 339 12.64 -6.24 19.26
N MET A 340 11.51 -5.75 18.79
CA MET A 340 11.07 -5.95 17.40
C MET A 340 11.95 -5.24 16.39
N ARG A 341 12.26 -3.95 16.62
CA ARG A 341 13.04 -3.14 15.65
C ARG A 341 14.43 -3.72 15.37
N PRO A 342 15.25 -4.10 16.38
CA PRO A 342 16.53 -4.74 16.13
C PRO A 342 16.42 -6.05 15.34
N GLU A 343 15.37 -6.84 15.57
CA GLU A 343 15.16 -8.10 14.83
C GLU A 343 14.81 -7.87 13.37
N VAL A 344 14.02 -6.84 13.04
CA VAL A 344 13.76 -6.42 11.66
C VAL A 344 15.04 -5.89 11.02
N GLN A 345 15.74 -4.97 11.70
CA GLN A 345 16.98 -4.38 11.21
C GLN A 345 18.04 -5.44 10.93
N LYS A 346 18.25 -6.39 11.84
CA LYS A 346 19.19 -7.50 11.69
C LYS A 346 18.96 -8.31 10.40
N ARG A 347 17.70 -8.52 10.03
CA ARG A 347 17.33 -9.21 8.78
C ARG A 347 17.59 -8.34 7.55
N LEU A 348 17.26 -7.07 7.61
CA LEU A 348 17.55 -6.12 6.53
C LEU A 348 19.06 -5.97 6.32
N ASP A 349 19.85 -5.87 7.41
CA ASP A 349 21.31 -5.78 7.35
C ASP A 349 21.94 -7.08 6.80
N ALA A 350 21.42 -8.25 7.19
CA ALA A 350 21.87 -9.53 6.65
C ALA A 350 21.61 -9.60 5.13
N LEU A 351 20.44 -9.17 4.69
CA LEU A 351 20.08 -9.14 3.27
C LEU A 351 20.94 -8.15 2.48
N ALA A 352 21.12 -6.93 3.00
CA ALA A 352 21.99 -5.92 2.40
C ALA A 352 23.46 -6.41 2.31
N ARG A 353 23.93 -7.13 3.33
CA ARG A 353 25.28 -7.74 3.32
C ARG A 353 25.41 -8.81 2.25
N VAL A 354 24.46 -9.73 2.13
CA VAL A 354 24.46 -10.78 1.10
C VAL A 354 24.51 -10.15 -0.31
N LEU A 355 23.66 -9.18 -0.59
CA LEU A 355 23.60 -8.50 -1.88
C LEU A 355 24.89 -7.68 -2.14
N GLY A 356 25.37 -6.92 -1.15
CA GLY A 356 26.60 -6.13 -1.26
C GLY A 356 27.85 -7.00 -1.39
N THR A 357 27.88 -8.24 -0.91
CA THR A 357 28.96 -9.19 -1.17
C THR A 357 28.99 -9.57 -2.64
N LEU A 358 27.84 -9.91 -3.22
CA LEU A 358 27.74 -10.24 -4.64
C LEU A 358 28.11 -9.06 -5.54
N GLU A 359 27.68 -7.85 -5.20
CA GLU A 359 28.06 -6.63 -5.91
C GLU A 359 29.58 -6.42 -5.92
N LYS A 360 30.25 -6.57 -4.75
CA LYS A 360 31.71 -6.46 -4.62
C LYS A 360 32.47 -7.55 -5.39
N GLU A 361 31.84 -8.71 -5.56
CA GLU A 361 32.37 -9.78 -6.41
C GLU A 361 32.18 -9.50 -7.92
N GLY A 362 31.57 -8.39 -8.30
CA GLY A 362 31.36 -7.96 -9.69
C GLY A 362 30.10 -8.50 -10.34
N PHE A 363 29.19 -9.09 -9.58
CA PHE A 363 27.87 -9.47 -10.13
C PHE A 363 27.00 -8.21 -10.34
N PRO A 364 26.12 -8.20 -11.35
CA PRO A 364 25.27 -7.05 -11.68
C PRO A 364 24.07 -6.95 -10.72
N VAL A 365 24.36 -6.68 -9.45
CA VAL A 365 23.40 -6.55 -8.35
C VAL A 365 23.60 -5.20 -7.68
N GLU A 366 22.54 -4.49 -7.38
CA GLU A 366 22.51 -3.21 -6.68
C GLU A 366 21.38 -3.23 -5.66
N ALA A 367 21.57 -2.73 -4.45
CA ALA A 367 20.55 -2.71 -3.42
C ALA A 367 20.42 -1.34 -2.76
N THR A 368 19.18 -0.98 -2.35
CA THR A 368 18.94 0.23 -1.53
C THR A 368 19.48 0.04 -0.12
N THR A 369 19.82 1.16 0.54
CA THR A 369 20.11 1.15 1.97
C THR A 369 18.80 1.06 2.77
N PRO A 370 18.68 0.14 3.73
CA PRO A 370 17.49 0.03 4.56
C PRO A 370 17.34 1.26 5.47
N GLN A 371 16.25 2.01 5.33
CA GLN A 371 15.93 3.17 6.16
C GLN A 371 14.73 2.89 7.08
N GLY A 372 13.73 2.15 6.59
CA GLY A 372 12.52 1.87 7.35
C GLY A 372 11.66 0.75 6.78
N ALA A 373 10.48 0.54 7.37
CA ALA A 373 9.54 -0.54 7.07
C ALA A 373 10.16 -1.94 7.27
N ILE A 374 9.78 -2.90 6.43
CA ILE A 374 10.30 -4.28 6.42
C ILE A 374 10.82 -4.65 5.03
N TYR A 375 11.18 -3.67 4.23
CA TYR A 375 11.51 -3.83 2.83
C TYR A 375 12.91 -3.35 2.49
N LEU A 376 13.50 -4.01 1.50
CA LEU A 376 14.67 -3.58 0.78
C LEU A 376 14.40 -3.75 -0.71
N SER A 377 14.86 -2.82 -1.54
CA SER A 377 14.80 -2.95 -2.98
C SER A 377 16.14 -3.37 -3.53
N VAL A 378 16.09 -4.30 -4.49
CA VAL A 378 17.28 -4.81 -5.19
C VAL A 378 17.07 -4.70 -6.70
N ARG A 379 18.12 -4.32 -7.39
CA ARG A 379 18.22 -4.42 -8.84
C ARG A 379 19.08 -5.59 -9.24
N PHE A 380 18.53 -6.46 -10.07
CA PHE A 380 19.28 -7.46 -10.82
C PHE A 380 19.37 -7.02 -12.28
N ASN A 381 20.50 -6.42 -12.66
CA ASN A 381 20.71 -5.92 -14.03
C ASN A 381 21.10 -7.08 -14.94
N LEU A 382 20.15 -7.98 -15.21
CA LEU A 382 20.34 -9.22 -15.97
C LEU A 382 19.67 -9.18 -17.34
N ALA A 383 19.10 -8.04 -17.75
CA ALA A 383 18.47 -7.90 -19.07
C ALA A 383 19.46 -8.26 -20.20
N GLY A 384 19.01 -9.10 -21.13
CA GLY A 384 19.81 -9.61 -22.24
C GLY A 384 20.77 -10.78 -21.91
N ARG A 385 20.91 -11.17 -20.63
CA ARG A 385 21.67 -12.36 -20.25
C ARG A 385 20.95 -13.64 -20.65
N ARG A 386 21.72 -14.69 -20.94
CA ARG A 386 21.19 -16.00 -21.31
C ARG A 386 21.40 -17.04 -20.23
N THR A 387 20.38 -17.86 -20.00
CA THR A 387 20.45 -19.02 -19.13
C THR A 387 21.18 -20.19 -19.83
N ALA A 388 21.59 -21.20 -19.07
CA ALA A 388 22.19 -22.41 -19.62
C ALA A 388 21.24 -23.15 -20.61
N ASP A 389 19.93 -23.03 -20.43
CA ASP A 389 18.92 -23.60 -21.32
C ASP A 389 18.66 -22.73 -22.56
N GLY A 390 19.38 -21.61 -22.72
CA GLY A 390 19.29 -20.70 -23.88
C GLY A 390 18.16 -19.65 -23.80
N GLU A 391 17.40 -19.57 -22.71
CA GLU A 391 16.41 -18.52 -22.49
C GLU A 391 17.08 -17.16 -22.27
N THR A 392 16.56 -16.08 -22.89
CA THR A 392 17.04 -14.72 -22.65
C THR A 392 16.20 -14.05 -21.58
N LEU A 393 16.86 -13.37 -20.62
CA LEU A 393 16.21 -12.67 -19.52
C LEU A 393 15.91 -11.21 -19.92
N ASP A 394 14.78 -10.96 -20.60
CA ASP A 394 14.46 -9.63 -21.16
C ASP A 394 13.49 -8.83 -20.29
N THR A 395 12.85 -9.45 -19.29
CA THR A 395 11.84 -8.82 -18.44
C THR A 395 12.08 -9.09 -16.95
N ASN A 396 11.56 -8.24 -16.09
CA ASN A 396 11.57 -8.48 -14.65
C ASN A 396 10.91 -9.83 -14.29
N GLU A 397 9.88 -10.23 -15.02
CA GLU A 397 9.24 -11.53 -14.80
C GLU A 397 10.15 -12.70 -15.14
N SER A 398 10.89 -12.66 -16.27
CA SER A 398 11.85 -13.73 -16.62
C SER A 398 13.00 -13.80 -15.62
N ILE A 399 13.55 -12.65 -15.17
CA ILE A 399 14.57 -12.57 -14.12
C ILE A 399 14.04 -13.16 -12.80
N ARG A 400 12.84 -12.76 -12.38
CA ARG A 400 12.19 -13.27 -11.16
C ARG A 400 12.03 -14.79 -11.19
N ARG A 401 11.51 -15.34 -12.29
CA ARG A 401 11.32 -16.79 -12.45
C ARG A 401 12.63 -17.55 -12.47
N TYR A 402 13.62 -17.02 -13.17
CA TYR A 402 14.95 -17.61 -13.19
C TYR A 402 15.53 -17.72 -11.78
N LEU A 403 15.56 -16.63 -11.02
CA LEU A 403 16.14 -16.59 -9.66
C LEU A 403 15.32 -17.43 -8.66
N LEU A 404 14.00 -17.48 -8.81
CA LEU A 404 13.15 -18.38 -8.03
C LEU A 404 13.47 -19.85 -8.34
N LYS A 405 13.60 -20.20 -9.63
CA LYS A 405 13.86 -21.57 -10.07
C LYS A 405 15.29 -22.04 -9.74
N THR A 406 16.29 -21.19 -9.84
CA THR A 406 17.71 -21.58 -9.70
C THR A 406 18.23 -21.36 -8.27
N ALA A 407 18.00 -20.19 -7.68
CA ALA A 407 18.49 -19.84 -6.36
C ALA A 407 17.45 -20.06 -5.22
N GLY A 408 16.19 -20.25 -5.55
CA GLY A 408 15.11 -20.26 -4.57
C GLY A 408 14.85 -18.86 -3.96
N LEU A 409 15.22 -17.79 -4.67
CA LEU A 409 14.90 -16.42 -4.28
C LEU A 409 13.48 -16.08 -4.74
N ALA A 410 12.55 -15.89 -3.81
CA ALA A 410 11.23 -15.40 -4.11
C ALA A 410 11.14 -13.90 -3.79
N MET A 411 10.83 -13.09 -4.79
CA MET A 411 10.77 -11.62 -4.73
C MET A 411 9.59 -11.07 -5.53
N VAL A 412 9.30 -9.77 -5.39
CA VAL A 412 8.19 -9.11 -6.09
C VAL A 412 8.71 -8.01 -7.00
N GLN A 413 8.42 -8.11 -8.29
CA GLN A 413 8.81 -7.11 -9.28
C GLN A 413 8.06 -5.79 -9.10
N PHE A 414 8.69 -4.67 -9.50
CA PHE A 414 8.10 -3.34 -9.31
C PHE A 414 6.83 -3.09 -10.12
N GLN A 415 6.53 -3.92 -11.11
CA GLN A 415 5.23 -3.90 -11.83
C GLN A 415 4.04 -4.16 -10.88
N ALA A 416 4.23 -4.90 -9.79
CA ALA A 416 3.21 -5.08 -8.76
C ALA A 416 2.92 -3.80 -7.95
N PHE A 417 3.74 -2.76 -8.12
CA PHE A 417 3.66 -1.46 -7.45
C PHE A 417 3.45 -0.30 -8.43
N GLY A 418 2.89 -0.61 -9.60
CA GLY A 418 2.50 0.39 -10.59
C GLY A 418 3.61 0.86 -11.55
N SER A 419 4.83 0.31 -11.46
CA SER A 419 5.86 0.53 -12.48
C SER A 419 5.48 -0.21 -13.78
N ASP A 420 5.76 0.42 -14.91
CA ASP A 420 5.55 -0.14 -16.26
C ASP A 420 6.87 -0.51 -16.95
N VAL A 421 7.99 -0.50 -16.22
CA VAL A 421 9.34 -0.71 -16.79
C VAL A 421 9.95 -2.01 -16.32
N ASP A 422 10.67 -2.67 -17.24
CA ASP A 422 11.54 -3.81 -16.95
C ASP A 422 12.98 -3.32 -16.74
N ASP A 423 13.22 -2.73 -15.56
CA ASP A 423 14.48 -2.09 -15.17
C ASP A 423 15.32 -2.91 -14.17
N GLY A 424 14.85 -4.11 -13.88
CA GLY A 424 15.53 -5.05 -12.97
C GLY A 424 15.26 -4.81 -11.50
N TRP A 425 14.35 -3.92 -11.09
CA TRP A 425 14.04 -3.64 -9.69
C TRP A 425 12.98 -4.56 -9.10
N PHE A 426 13.26 -5.02 -7.87
CA PHE A 426 12.40 -5.93 -7.10
C PHE A 426 12.33 -5.50 -5.65
N ARG A 427 11.19 -5.79 -5.01
CA ARG A 427 11.01 -5.69 -3.56
C ARG A 427 11.34 -7.01 -2.87
N LEU A 428 12.11 -6.93 -1.80
CA LEU A 428 12.37 -7.99 -0.82
C LEU A 428 11.75 -7.59 0.53
N SER A 429 11.08 -8.52 1.20
CA SER A 429 10.44 -8.32 2.51
C SER A 429 10.99 -9.30 3.53
N VAL A 430 11.41 -8.80 4.69
CA VAL A 430 12.06 -9.62 5.73
C VAL A 430 11.14 -10.05 6.87
N GLY A 431 9.86 -9.70 6.83
CA GLY A 431 8.93 -9.98 7.92
C GLY A 431 8.58 -11.47 8.15
N ALA A 432 8.88 -12.33 7.18
CA ALA A 432 8.49 -13.74 7.24
C ALA A 432 9.64 -14.74 7.07
N VAL A 433 10.89 -14.29 7.22
CA VAL A 433 12.10 -15.12 7.05
C VAL A 433 13.03 -14.96 8.26
N SER A 434 13.82 -15.98 8.54
CA SER A 434 14.89 -15.92 9.51
C SER A 434 16.18 -15.35 8.91
N VAL A 435 17.13 -14.92 9.76
CA VAL A 435 18.49 -14.54 9.31
C VAL A 435 19.20 -15.71 8.62
N ALA A 436 19.01 -16.93 9.15
CA ALA A 436 19.61 -18.13 8.56
C ALA A 436 19.10 -18.41 7.13
N ASP A 437 17.80 -18.20 6.86
CA ASP A 437 17.24 -18.33 5.51
C ASP A 437 17.88 -17.34 4.53
N ILE A 438 18.12 -16.11 5.00
CA ILE A 438 18.77 -15.04 4.21
C ILE A 438 20.23 -15.39 3.91
N GLU A 439 20.99 -15.81 4.93
CA GLU A 439 22.41 -16.17 4.76
C GLU A 439 22.58 -17.42 3.88
N ALA A 440 21.69 -18.41 3.99
CA ALA A 440 21.69 -19.59 3.14
C ALA A 440 21.35 -19.28 1.67
N LEU A 441 20.85 -18.10 1.36
CA LEU A 441 20.56 -17.67 -0.02
C LEU A 441 21.84 -17.32 -0.80
N GLU A 442 22.87 -16.76 -0.13
CA GLU A 442 24.07 -16.22 -0.77
C GLU A 442 24.78 -17.21 -1.72
N PRO A 443 25.17 -18.45 -1.30
CA PRO A 443 25.84 -19.37 -2.20
C PRO A 443 24.96 -19.78 -3.39
N ARG A 444 23.64 -19.90 -3.20
CA ARG A 444 22.69 -20.26 -4.27
C ARG A 444 22.54 -19.14 -5.29
N LEU A 445 22.48 -17.88 -4.84
CA LEU A 445 22.47 -16.71 -5.72
C LEU A 445 23.77 -16.60 -6.53
N ARG A 446 24.90 -16.78 -5.87
CA ARG A 446 26.22 -16.74 -6.54
C ARG A 446 26.30 -17.76 -7.68
N GLU A 447 25.88 -19.00 -7.44
CA GLU A 447 25.89 -20.04 -8.48
C GLU A 447 24.87 -19.74 -9.60
N ALA A 448 23.67 -19.23 -9.26
CA ALA A 448 22.71 -18.82 -10.27
C ALA A 448 23.24 -17.69 -11.17
N LEU A 449 23.91 -16.68 -10.58
CA LEU A 449 24.46 -15.56 -11.34
C LEU A 449 25.67 -15.96 -12.21
N LYS A 450 26.51 -16.90 -11.74
CA LYS A 450 27.60 -17.48 -12.56
C LYS A 450 27.13 -18.27 -13.77
N GLY A 451 25.94 -18.86 -13.66
CA GLY A 451 25.34 -19.66 -14.74
C GLY A 451 24.78 -18.84 -15.92
N LEU A 452 24.90 -17.51 -15.88
CA LEU A 452 24.43 -16.62 -16.95
C LEU A 452 25.57 -16.17 -17.86
N THR A 453 25.30 -16.12 -19.16
CA THR A 453 26.25 -15.68 -20.20
C THR A 453 25.83 -14.39 -20.89
#